data_019e7d76e4fb2fb770409d27afd58613
#
_entry.id   019e7d76e4fb2fb770409d27afd58613
#
_cell.length_a   1.000
_cell.length_b   1.000
_cell.length_c   1.000
_cell.angle_alpha   90.00
_cell.angle_beta   90.00
_cell.angle_gamma   90.00
#
_symmetry.space_group_name_H-M   'P 1'
#
loop_
_entity.id
_entity.type
_entity.pdbx_description
1 polymer ?
#
loop_
_entity_poly.entity_id
_entity_poly.type
_entity_poly.pdbx_seq_one_letter_code
_entity_poly.pdbx_strand_id
1 'polypeptide(L)' 'MADKEVRNSKLTRDDLRSIEMGMTKTFALPDAKACDNGKALAYQFQNLCGCKFSVQTDYAACTLTITKNAL' A
#
# COMPACT_ATOMS: atom_id res chain seq x y z
N MET A 1 7.61 20.28 -8.65
CA MET A 1 7.54 19.67 -8.75
C MET A 1 7.14 18.84 -8.74
N ALA A 2 7.20 18.54 -8.38
CA ALA A 2 6.89 17.86 -8.37
C ALA A 2 6.66 16.95 -8.21
N ASP A 3 6.71 16.55 -7.89
CA ASP A 3 6.56 15.70 -7.75
C ASP A 3 5.69 15.04 -7.53
N LYS A 4 5.61 14.71 -7.81
CA LYS A 4 4.84 14.03 -7.73
C LYS A 4 4.93 12.80 -7.14
N GLU A 5 5.75 12.38 -6.92
CA GLU A 5 5.95 11.17 -6.23
C GLU A 5 5.64 11.38 -4.79
N VAL A 6 4.65 10.68 -4.29
CA VAL A 6 4.26 10.84 -2.91
C VAL A 6 5.12 9.89 -2.08
N ARG A 7 5.93 10.48 -1.20
CA ARG A 7 6.75 9.69 -0.32
C ARG A 7 6.12 9.75 1.06
N ASN A 8 5.52 8.67 1.48
CA ASN A 8 4.83 8.61 2.77
C ASN A 8 5.78 8.17 3.87
N SER A 9 5.60 8.69 5.08
CA SER A 9 6.34 8.19 6.23
C SER A 9 5.80 6.82 6.64
N LYS A 10 4.53 6.55 6.33
CA LYS A 10 3.92 5.25 6.55
C LYS A 10 2.69 5.14 5.67
N LEU A 11 2.27 3.92 5.42
CA LEU A 11 1.03 3.68 4.69
C LEU A 11 -0.15 3.94 5.64
N THR A 12 -1.21 4.53 5.12
CA THR A 12 -2.41 4.83 5.89
C THR A 12 -3.62 4.17 5.27
N ARG A 13 -4.73 4.13 6.02
CA ARG A 13 -5.97 3.59 5.49
C ARG A 13 -6.50 4.41 4.33
N ASP A 14 -6.27 5.71 4.35
CA ASP A 14 -6.69 6.57 3.24
C ASP A 14 -5.95 6.21 1.97
N ASP A 15 -4.66 5.86 2.09
CA ASP A 15 -3.91 5.39 0.94
C ASP A 15 -4.56 4.16 0.34
N LEU A 16 -4.99 3.23 1.18
CA LEU A 16 -5.62 2.00 0.71
C LEU A 16 -6.99 2.26 0.09
N ARG A 17 -7.74 3.21 0.66
CA ARG A 17 -9.04 3.58 0.10
C ARG A 17 -8.90 4.22 -1.27
N SER A 18 -7.79 4.89 -1.52
CA SER A 18 -7.58 5.58 -2.78
C SER A 18 -7.33 4.62 -3.94
N ILE A 19 -7.06 3.35 -3.66
CA ILE A 19 -6.88 2.34 -4.70
C ILE A 19 -8.25 1.88 -5.17
N GLU A 20 -8.51 2.00 -6.45
CA GLU A 20 -9.78 1.54 -7.01
C GLU A 20 -9.73 0.05 -7.25
N MET A 21 -10.92 -0.56 -7.26
CA MET A 21 -11.04 -2.00 -7.46
C MET A 21 -10.38 -2.40 -8.78
N GLY A 22 -9.52 -3.41 -8.71
CA GLY A 22 -8.79 -3.90 -9.88
C GLY A 22 -7.55 -3.11 -10.22
N MET A 23 -7.25 -2.05 -9.47
CA MET A 23 -6.11 -1.19 -9.74
C MET A 23 -4.94 -1.51 -8.82
N THR A 24 -3.77 -1.09 -9.26
CA THR A 24 -2.52 -1.30 -8.53
C THR A 24 -1.86 0.04 -8.28
N LYS A 25 -1.36 0.23 -7.06
CA LYS A 25 -0.56 1.41 -6.73
C LYS A 25 0.71 0.99 -6.02
N THR A 26 1.78 1.75 -6.26
CA THR A 26 3.06 1.54 -5.62
C THR A 26 3.32 2.72 -4.70
N PHE A 27 3.66 2.40 -3.45
CA PHE A 27 3.93 3.42 -2.43
C PHE A 27 5.40 3.35 -2.04
N ALA A 28 6.06 4.50 -2.05
CA ALA A 28 7.45 4.61 -1.59
C ALA A 28 7.43 4.91 -0.10
N LEU A 29 8.18 4.12 0.67
CA LEU A 29 8.22 4.23 2.11
C LEU A 29 9.66 4.46 2.55
N PRO A 30 9.87 4.96 3.79
CA PRO A 30 11.21 5.36 4.19
C PRO A 30 12.16 4.20 4.49
N ASP A 31 11.64 3.05 4.93
CA ASP A 31 12.50 1.93 5.29
C ASP A 31 11.72 0.62 5.27
N ALA A 32 12.44 -0.48 5.55
CA ALA A 32 11.84 -1.81 5.52
C ALA A 32 10.77 -1.99 6.59
N LYS A 33 10.95 -1.36 7.74
CA LYS A 33 9.96 -1.46 8.82
C LYS A 33 8.65 -0.83 8.41
N ALA A 34 8.71 0.30 7.72
CA ALA A 34 7.50 0.95 7.22
C ALA A 34 6.80 0.06 6.20
N CYS A 35 7.56 -0.67 5.39
CA CYS A 35 6.99 -1.62 4.43
C CYS A 35 6.25 -2.74 5.16
N ASP A 36 6.86 -3.31 6.20
CA ASP A 36 6.20 -4.35 6.97
C ASP A 36 4.93 -3.86 7.64
N ASN A 37 4.97 -2.65 8.21
CA ASN A 37 3.79 -2.07 8.84
C ASN A 37 2.69 -1.82 7.83
N GLY A 38 3.05 -1.35 6.65
CA GLY A 38 2.08 -1.12 5.59
C GLY A 38 1.43 -2.40 5.10
N LYS A 39 2.23 -3.46 4.97
CA LYS A 39 1.73 -4.76 4.57
C LYS A 39 0.71 -5.29 5.58
N ALA A 40 1.04 -5.18 6.88
CA ALA A 40 0.12 -5.61 7.93
C ALA A 40 -1.16 -4.79 7.90
N LEU A 41 -1.04 -3.50 7.70
CA LEU A 41 -2.21 -2.63 7.63
C LEU A 41 -3.13 -3.01 6.48
N ALA A 42 -2.56 -3.33 5.31
CA ALA A 42 -3.36 -3.71 4.16
C ALA A 42 -4.17 -4.97 4.47
N TYR A 43 -3.55 -5.96 5.08
CA TYR A 43 -4.26 -7.20 5.39
C TYR A 43 -5.32 -7.00 6.46
N GLN A 44 -5.08 -6.11 7.42
CA GLN A 44 -6.11 -5.79 8.41
C GLN A 44 -7.27 -5.04 7.77
N PHE A 45 -6.96 -4.11 6.89
CA PHE A 45 -7.98 -3.27 6.28
C PHE A 45 -8.87 -4.05 5.32
N GLN A 46 -8.34 -5.11 4.70
CA GLN A 46 -9.16 -5.87 3.76
C GLN A 46 -10.37 -6.50 4.45
N ASN A 47 -10.27 -6.81 5.75
CA ASN A 47 -11.39 -7.34 6.49
C ASN A 47 -12.47 -6.30 6.72
N LEU A 48 -12.10 -5.03 6.71
CA LEU A 48 -13.04 -3.95 6.96
C LEU A 48 -13.71 -3.46 5.68
N CYS A 49 -13.00 -3.49 4.57
CA CYS A 49 -13.51 -2.91 3.33
C CYS A 49 -14.19 -3.93 2.42
N GLY A 50 -14.15 -5.21 2.76
CA GLY A 50 -14.79 -6.25 1.95
C GLY A 50 -14.11 -6.50 0.62
N CYS A 51 -12.79 -6.30 0.56
CA CYS A 51 -12.00 -6.55 -0.63
C CYS A 51 -10.76 -7.33 -0.24
N LYS A 52 -9.96 -7.68 -1.24
CA LYS A 52 -8.73 -8.42 -1.00
C LYS A 52 -7.57 -7.64 -1.56
N PHE A 53 -6.53 -7.46 -0.75
CA PHE A 53 -5.32 -6.78 -1.21
C PHE A 53 -4.22 -7.81 -1.48
N SER A 54 -3.60 -7.65 -2.64
CA SER A 54 -2.37 -8.39 -2.96
C SER A 54 -1.22 -7.43 -2.75
N VAL A 55 -0.28 -7.79 -1.88
CA VAL A 55 0.80 -6.90 -1.49
C VAL A 55 2.13 -7.53 -1.89
N GLN A 56 2.93 -6.78 -2.64
CA GLN A 56 4.29 -7.16 -2.95
C GLN A 56 5.22 -6.12 -2.36
N THR A 57 6.24 -6.59 -1.68
CA THR A 57 7.19 -5.72 -0.99
C THR A 57 8.54 -5.82 -1.67
N ASP A 58 9.14 -4.67 -1.98
CA ASP A 58 10.52 -4.60 -2.45
C ASP A 58 11.31 -3.91 -1.36
N TYR A 59 11.99 -4.70 -0.52
CA TYR A 59 12.74 -4.15 0.60
C TYR A 59 13.96 -3.35 0.14
N ALA A 60 14.54 -3.72 -0.99
CA ALA A 60 15.70 -2.99 -1.51
C ALA A 60 15.32 -1.59 -1.93
N ALA A 61 14.14 -1.45 -2.54
CA ALA A 61 13.65 -0.14 -2.97
C ALA A 61 12.75 0.52 -1.94
N CYS A 62 12.39 -0.20 -0.87
CA CYS A 62 11.47 0.27 0.17
C CYS A 62 10.13 0.68 -0.41
N THR A 63 9.56 -0.16 -1.27
CA THR A 63 8.27 0.10 -1.88
C THR A 63 7.29 -1.02 -1.60
N LEU A 64 6.01 -0.66 -1.55
CA LEU A 64 4.90 -1.60 -1.48
C LEU A 64 4.05 -1.43 -2.73
N THR A 65 3.82 -2.52 -3.44
CA THR A 65 2.92 -2.52 -4.59
C THR A 65 1.66 -3.26 -4.18
N ILE A 66 0.54 -2.56 -4.18
CA ILE A 66 -0.71 -3.08 -3.66
C ILE A 66 -1.76 -3.08 -4.75
N THR A 67 -2.37 -4.23 -4.97
CA THR A 67 -3.47 -4.39 -5.91
C THR A 67 -4.74 -4.66 -5.12
N LYS A 68 -5.82 -3.95 -5.44
CA LYS A 68 -7.11 -4.12 -4.79
C LYS A 68 -7.99 -5.01 -5.66
N ASN A 69 -8.39 -6.15 -5.10
CA ASN A 69 -9.19 -7.13 -5.83
C ASN A 69 -10.53 -7.32 -5.15
N ALA A 70 -11.53 -7.71 -5.94
CA ALA A 70 -12.81 -8.12 -5.38
C ALA A 70 -12.65 -9.47 -4.68
N LEU A 71 -13.48 -9.71 -3.68
CA LEU A 71 -13.51 -11.02 -3.01
C LEU A 71 -14.08 -12.11 -3.91
#